data_cdfe37a5087175262f7f68dab9e6d171
#
_entry.id   cdfe37a5087175262f7f68dab9e6d171
#
_cell.length_a   1.000
_cell.length_b   1.000
_cell.length_c   1.000
_cell.angle_alpha   90.00
_cell.angle_beta   90.00
_cell.angle_gamma   90.00
#
_symmetry.space_group_name_H-M   'P 1'
#
loop_
_entity.id
_entity.type
_entity.pdbx_description
1 polymer ?
#
loop_
_entity_poly.entity_id
_entity_poly.type
_entity_poly.pdbx_seq_one_letter_code
_entity_poly.pdbx_strand_id
1 'polypeptide(L)'
;MAALTLAMGQNAAAVERVERTERTSERSTERTTERTAERSPEQKTQQHNTQQQKQQSAGLTPLSADAIESVDKPQPGGEFTDPAYGTHVHRATAASDGEGGRMRHEYSRRQAFNADNSRYLAQDGRGAWYLYDGKTFRNLGAIETLAGDCEPIWHPTDPNLIYFTDRNGGTTWWTYNTTTKKKDVVFDFTGKTPWPDATSYWTKGEGTTSADGRYLSLMATSYNESTKEKKIYGLLTLDIREKKIVGTLDAKDFPVPGAFPDHISTSASGKYAVPSWLNGQGGTRAYTLDFKKSVELATGSEHSDLAFGPNKQDYFVYADYGSGQLVAVDIDSKERIDLHSLYPASGEAYALHVSGQAFDKPGWVVISTYADSADYNATSPAPTLRPEYRKVWLQELAPNGRSLNVAHIRANDSKATGDAAYFLEPQTTASRDLSRIIFASNLGGTDVESYVADVPEVK
;
A
#
# COMPACT_ATOMS: atom_id res chain seq x y z
N MET A 1 -10.06 22.10 -6.02
CA MET A 1 -8.98 21.92 -5.01
C MET A 1 -9.67 21.74 -3.67
N ALA A 2 -9.93 20.52 -3.29
CA ALA A 2 -10.34 20.18 -1.93
C ALA A 2 -9.23 19.27 -1.41
N ALA A 3 -8.39 19.85 -0.57
CA ALA A 3 -7.37 19.14 0.16
C ALA A 3 -8.03 18.08 1.03
N LEU A 4 -7.60 16.85 0.89
CA LEU A 4 -7.81 15.81 1.87
C LEU A 4 -6.92 16.14 3.08
N THR A 5 -7.38 17.10 3.91
CA THR A 5 -6.76 17.34 5.20
C THR A 5 -7.33 16.31 6.15
N LEU A 6 -6.70 15.17 6.24
CA LEU A 6 -6.99 14.22 7.30
C LEU A 6 -6.00 14.43 8.44
N ALA A 7 -6.59 14.54 9.61
CA ALA A 7 -5.96 14.76 10.88
C ALA A 7 -4.84 13.74 11.12
N MET A 8 -3.61 14.20 11.10
CA MET A 8 -2.54 13.56 11.85
C MET A 8 -2.86 13.72 13.33
N GLY A 9 -3.18 12.63 14.01
CA GLY A 9 -3.29 12.62 15.46
C GLY A 9 -1.98 13.09 16.05
N GLN A 10 -2.02 14.23 16.75
CA GLN A 10 -0.91 14.77 17.49
C GLN A 10 -0.52 13.82 18.61
N ASN A 11 0.64 13.23 18.53
CA ASN A 11 1.44 12.86 19.68
C ASN A 11 2.88 13.28 19.40
N ALA A 12 3.12 14.58 19.52
CA ALA A 12 4.47 15.13 19.61
C ALA A 12 4.87 15.15 21.09
N ALA A 13 5.62 14.17 21.53
CA ALA A 13 6.37 14.27 22.75
C ALA A 13 7.59 15.18 22.51
N ALA A 14 7.69 16.25 23.28
CA ALA A 14 8.77 17.20 23.26
C ALA A 14 10.10 16.51 23.58
N VAL A 15 11.10 16.69 22.72
CA VAL A 15 12.49 16.35 23.00
C VAL A 15 13.24 17.60 23.35
N GLU A 16 13.67 17.70 24.60
CA GLU A 16 14.56 18.72 25.12
C GLU A 16 15.96 18.63 24.47
N ARG A 17 16.45 19.77 24.05
CA ARG A 17 17.79 19.99 23.51
C ARG A 17 18.83 19.91 24.62
N VAL A 18 19.78 18.99 24.53
CA VAL A 18 21.00 19.01 25.33
C VAL A 18 22.17 19.38 24.41
N GLU A 19 22.75 20.54 24.67
CA GLU A 19 23.99 20.98 24.08
C GLU A 19 25.16 20.12 24.57
N ARG A 20 26.00 19.71 23.66
CA ARG A 20 27.28 19.04 24.00
C ARG A 20 28.45 19.72 23.35
N THR A 21 29.30 20.21 24.23
CA THR A 21 30.59 20.86 24.01
C THR A 21 31.63 19.95 23.36
N GLU A 22 32.40 20.53 22.43
CA GLU A 22 33.57 19.96 21.78
C GLU A 22 34.70 19.66 22.74
N ARG A 23 35.40 18.57 22.51
CA ARG A 23 36.82 18.39 22.90
C ARG A 23 37.59 17.65 21.83
N THR A 24 38.53 18.36 21.27
CA THR A 24 39.63 17.91 20.43
C THR A 24 40.61 17.03 21.19
N SER A 25 41.13 15.97 20.59
CA SER A 25 42.50 15.47 20.87
C SER A 25 43.07 14.74 19.66
N GLU A 26 44.17 15.24 19.21
CA GLU A 26 45.08 14.65 18.22
C GLU A 26 45.78 13.41 18.76
N ARG A 27 46.00 12.40 17.91
CA ARG A 27 47.25 11.62 17.92
C ARG A 27 47.40 10.70 16.71
N SER A 28 48.41 11.03 15.90
CA SER A 28 49.55 10.21 15.46
C SER A 28 49.34 8.93 14.65
N THR A 29 49.82 9.00 13.45
CA THR A 29 50.11 8.05 12.38
C THR A 29 51.00 6.89 12.80
N GLU A 30 50.64 5.66 12.43
CA GLU A 30 51.61 4.61 12.07
C GLU A 30 51.15 3.89 10.79
N ARG A 31 52.07 3.86 9.82
CA ARG A 31 51.94 3.28 8.50
C ARG A 31 52.35 1.82 8.57
N THR A 32 51.43 0.88 8.33
CA THR A 32 51.75 -0.49 7.98
C THR A 32 51.31 -0.77 6.55
N THR A 33 52.29 -0.95 5.66
CA THR A 33 52.07 -1.32 4.26
C THR A 33 51.86 -2.83 4.14
N GLU A 34 50.63 -3.25 3.96
CA GLU A 34 50.33 -4.58 3.44
C GLU A 34 50.07 -4.54 1.93
N ARG A 35 50.88 -5.28 1.19
CA ARG A 35 50.75 -5.50 -0.25
C ARG A 35 49.55 -6.42 -0.52
N THR A 36 48.42 -5.84 -0.87
CA THR A 36 47.32 -6.58 -1.49
C THR A 36 47.58 -6.79 -2.96
N ALA A 37 47.65 -8.05 -3.39
CA ALA A 37 47.77 -8.42 -4.81
C ALA A 37 46.48 -8.01 -5.54
N GLU A 38 46.56 -7.03 -6.43
CA GLU A 38 45.44 -6.64 -7.31
C GLU A 38 45.11 -7.77 -8.28
N ARG A 39 43.91 -8.27 -8.20
CA ARG A 39 43.35 -9.22 -9.18
C ARG A 39 42.98 -8.48 -10.48
N SER A 40 43.20 -9.14 -11.62
CA SER A 40 42.92 -8.56 -12.94
C SER A 40 41.46 -8.19 -13.13
N PRO A 41 41.13 -7.18 -13.98
CA PRO A 41 39.74 -6.80 -14.28
C PRO A 41 38.86 -7.96 -14.75
N GLU A 42 39.39 -8.90 -15.50
CA GLU A 42 38.67 -10.08 -15.99
C GLU A 42 38.27 -11.06 -14.87
N GLN A 43 39.11 -11.21 -13.84
CA GLN A 43 38.76 -12.04 -12.67
C GLN A 43 37.69 -11.41 -11.80
N LYS A 44 37.65 -10.07 -11.69
CA LYS A 44 36.58 -9.34 -10.99
C LYS A 44 35.25 -9.46 -11.75
N THR A 45 35.27 -9.36 -13.08
CA THR A 45 34.08 -9.49 -13.94
C THR A 45 33.52 -10.91 -13.93
N GLN A 46 34.37 -11.94 -13.97
CA GLN A 46 33.92 -13.33 -13.87
C GLN A 46 33.35 -13.70 -12.50
N GLN A 47 33.93 -13.19 -11.41
CA GLN A 47 33.37 -13.40 -10.08
C GLN A 47 32.05 -12.66 -9.89
N HIS A 48 31.92 -11.45 -10.42
CA HIS A 48 30.67 -10.67 -10.36
C HIS A 48 29.56 -11.37 -11.17
N ASN A 49 29.84 -11.84 -12.38
CA ASN A 49 28.90 -12.59 -13.20
C ASN A 49 28.52 -13.95 -12.57
N THR A 50 29.44 -14.62 -11.89
CA THR A 50 29.15 -15.90 -11.21
C THR A 50 28.32 -15.69 -9.93
N GLN A 51 28.52 -14.58 -9.23
CA GLN A 51 27.67 -14.20 -8.09
C GLN A 51 26.29 -13.77 -8.55
N GLN A 52 26.16 -12.96 -9.61
CA GLN A 52 24.87 -12.59 -10.19
C GLN A 52 24.07 -13.83 -10.71
N GLN A 53 24.74 -14.77 -11.39
CA GLN A 53 24.08 -16.00 -11.83
C GLN A 53 23.66 -16.92 -10.67
N LYS A 54 24.40 -16.95 -9.56
CA LYS A 54 24.00 -17.67 -8.34
C LYS A 54 22.87 -16.98 -7.59
N GLN A 55 22.77 -15.64 -7.62
CA GLN A 55 21.66 -14.90 -7.02
C GLN A 55 20.35 -15.03 -7.83
N GLN A 56 20.42 -15.15 -9.15
CA GLN A 56 19.24 -15.39 -10.01
C GLN A 56 18.55 -16.74 -9.77
N SER A 57 19.21 -17.70 -9.13
CA SER A 57 18.64 -19.01 -8.75
C SER A 57 18.32 -19.14 -7.25
N ALA A 58 18.69 -18.15 -6.45
CA ALA A 58 18.37 -18.10 -5.02
C ALA A 58 17.06 -17.31 -4.83
N GLY A 59 16.08 -17.88 -4.14
CA GLY A 59 14.85 -17.20 -3.74
C GLY A 59 15.15 -15.97 -2.85
N LEU A 60 14.11 -15.22 -2.46
CA LEU A 60 14.26 -14.04 -1.60
C LEU A 60 15.01 -14.39 -0.31
N THR A 61 15.87 -13.45 0.13
CA THR A 61 16.66 -13.59 1.36
C THR A 61 15.87 -13.17 2.59
N PRO A 62 16.16 -13.73 3.78
CA PRO A 62 15.60 -13.24 5.03
C PRO A 62 15.84 -11.73 5.23
N LEU A 63 14.90 -11.06 5.88
CA LEU A 63 15.00 -9.63 6.19
C LEU A 63 16.29 -9.35 6.98
N SER A 64 17.09 -8.40 6.52
CA SER A 64 18.44 -8.11 7.03
C SER A 64 18.75 -6.61 6.95
N ALA A 65 19.70 -6.15 7.76
CA ALA A 65 20.19 -4.78 7.70
C ALA A 65 21.28 -4.68 6.63
N ASP A 66 20.96 -4.00 5.53
CA ASP A 66 21.87 -3.85 4.39
C ASP A 66 22.03 -2.39 3.99
N ALA A 67 23.21 -2.01 3.54
CA ALA A 67 23.47 -0.67 3.04
C ALA A 67 22.63 -0.39 1.78
N ILE A 68 22.09 0.83 1.71
CA ILE A 68 21.35 1.29 0.54
C ILE A 68 22.36 1.90 -0.44
N GLU A 69 22.79 1.11 -1.41
CA GLU A 69 23.65 1.60 -2.48
C GLU A 69 22.84 2.45 -3.46
N SER A 70 23.46 3.51 -3.99
CA SER A 70 22.87 4.31 -5.05
C SER A 70 22.80 3.50 -6.35
N VAL A 71 21.75 3.75 -7.13
CA VAL A 71 21.59 3.21 -8.47
C VAL A 71 21.26 4.35 -9.43
N ASP A 72 21.66 4.20 -10.68
CA ASP A 72 21.27 5.14 -11.72
C ASP A 72 19.78 5.01 -12.01
N LYS A 73 19.07 6.13 -12.16
CA LYS A 73 17.67 6.14 -12.54
C LYS A 73 17.52 5.63 -13.97
N PRO A 74 16.88 4.48 -14.21
CA PRO A 74 16.73 3.96 -15.57
C PRO A 74 15.80 4.83 -16.42
N GLN A 75 15.86 4.68 -17.74
CA GLN A 75 14.86 5.25 -18.63
C GLN A 75 13.49 4.65 -18.33
N PRO A 76 12.36 5.32 -18.66
CA PRO A 76 11.02 4.75 -18.53
C PRO A 76 10.93 3.36 -19.20
N GLY A 77 10.42 2.37 -18.48
CA GLY A 77 10.39 0.97 -18.90
C GLY A 77 11.73 0.22 -18.75
N GLY A 78 12.83 0.90 -18.42
CA GLY A 78 14.10 0.27 -18.08
C GLY A 78 14.14 -0.23 -16.64
N GLU A 79 15.22 -0.94 -16.29
CA GLU A 79 15.37 -1.60 -15.00
C GLU A 79 16.74 -1.36 -14.37
N PHE A 80 16.83 -1.62 -13.08
CA PHE A 80 18.08 -1.86 -12.36
C PHE A 80 17.93 -3.13 -11.51
N THR A 81 19.05 -3.71 -11.14
CA THR A 81 19.08 -4.79 -10.15
C THR A 81 19.37 -4.20 -8.79
N ASP A 82 18.54 -4.49 -7.77
CA ASP A 82 18.82 -4.07 -6.40
C ASP A 82 20.16 -4.70 -5.95
N PRO A 83 21.19 -3.88 -5.63
CA PRO A 83 22.52 -4.41 -5.35
C PRO A 83 22.59 -5.35 -4.13
N ALA A 84 21.70 -5.13 -3.14
CA ALA A 84 21.68 -5.94 -1.92
C ALA A 84 20.97 -7.28 -2.12
N TYR A 85 19.90 -7.32 -2.94
CA TYR A 85 18.99 -8.49 -3.01
C TYR A 85 18.99 -9.19 -4.35
N GLY A 86 19.53 -8.57 -5.40
CA GLY A 86 19.51 -9.13 -6.75
C GLY A 86 18.14 -9.06 -7.44
N THR A 87 17.18 -8.39 -6.84
CA THR A 87 15.83 -8.21 -7.39
C THR A 87 15.86 -7.26 -8.58
N HIS A 88 15.21 -7.61 -9.69
CA HIS A 88 15.00 -6.72 -10.83
C HIS A 88 13.90 -5.72 -10.50
N VAL A 89 14.19 -4.44 -10.66
CA VAL A 89 13.27 -3.33 -10.37
C VAL A 89 13.14 -2.45 -11.61
N HIS A 90 11.94 -2.41 -12.18
CA HIS A 90 11.62 -1.65 -13.37
C HIS A 90 11.10 -0.26 -13.03
N ARG A 91 11.52 0.79 -13.74
CA ARG A 91 10.86 2.09 -13.71
C ARG A 91 9.57 2.01 -14.50
N ALA A 92 8.47 1.78 -13.79
CA ALA A 92 7.19 1.44 -14.38
C ALA A 92 6.41 2.65 -14.90
N THR A 93 6.64 3.85 -14.37
CA THR A 93 5.99 5.09 -14.84
C THR A 93 7.01 6.20 -15.02
N ALA A 94 6.63 7.25 -15.75
CA ALA A 94 7.38 8.49 -15.82
C ALA A 94 6.47 9.67 -15.47
N ALA A 95 6.93 10.57 -14.59
CA ALA A 95 6.17 11.76 -14.23
C ALA A 95 5.85 12.67 -15.43
N SER A 96 6.66 12.58 -16.49
CA SER A 96 6.44 13.27 -17.77
C SER A 96 5.26 12.71 -18.59
N ASP A 97 4.70 11.54 -18.23
CA ASP A 97 3.53 10.96 -18.90
C ASP A 97 2.22 11.69 -18.57
N GLY A 98 2.21 12.48 -17.50
CA GLY A 98 1.08 13.28 -17.03
C GLY A 98 1.51 14.64 -16.51
N GLU A 99 0.74 15.19 -15.58
CA GLU A 99 0.96 16.52 -15.02
C GLU A 99 1.19 16.47 -13.50
N GLY A 100 1.77 17.54 -12.96
CA GLY A 100 1.93 17.72 -11.50
C GLY A 100 3.10 16.97 -10.87
N GLY A 101 4.14 16.58 -11.64
CA GLY A 101 5.42 16.07 -11.12
C GLY A 101 5.35 14.68 -10.48
N ARG A 102 4.28 13.94 -10.70
CA ARG A 102 4.16 12.55 -10.26
C ARG A 102 3.35 11.71 -11.24
N MET A 103 3.65 10.42 -11.27
CA MET A 103 2.88 9.39 -11.94
C MET A 103 3.04 8.09 -11.16
N ARG A 104 2.04 7.70 -10.36
CA ARG A 104 2.16 6.57 -9.45
C ARG A 104 0.87 5.78 -9.33
N HIS A 105 0.95 4.50 -8.90
CA HIS A 105 -0.21 3.72 -8.48
C HIS A 105 -0.90 4.38 -7.26
N GLU A 106 -2.10 3.94 -6.94
CA GLU A 106 -2.96 4.59 -5.95
C GLU A 106 -2.48 4.38 -4.51
N TYR A 107 -2.79 3.25 -3.92
CA TYR A 107 -2.60 2.99 -2.49
C TYR A 107 -2.30 1.51 -2.21
N SER A 108 -1.77 1.19 -1.03
CA SER A 108 -1.38 -0.18 -0.66
C SER A 108 -2.55 -1.16 -0.59
N ARG A 109 -3.74 -0.70 -0.21
CA ARG A 109 -4.98 -1.51 -0.14
C ARG A 109 -5.68 -1.65 -1.49
N ARG A 110 -5.12 -1.10 -2.57
CA ARG A 110 -5.71 -1.08 -3.91
C ARG A 110 -4.89 -1.92 -4.87
N GLN A 111 -5.54 -2.82 -5.59
CA GLN A 111 -4.87 -3.63 -6.60
C GLN A 111 -4.48 -2.76 -7.81
N ALA A 112 -3.18 -2.54 -8.00
CA ALA A 112 -2.69 -1.78 -9.15
C ALA A 112 -2.78 -2.55 -10.47
N PHE A 113 -2.50 -3.87 -10.42
CA PHE A 113 -2.48 -4.74 -11.60
C PHE A 113 -3.85 -5.35 -11.90
N ASN A 114 -4.15 -5.56 -13.18
CA ASN A 114 -5.34 -6.29 -13.60
C ASN A 114 -5.16 -7.82 -13.38
N ALA A 115 -6.21 -8.59 -13.67
CA ALA A 115 -6.32 -10.01 -13.34
C ALA A 115 -5.17 -10.90 -13.88
N ASP A 116 -4.54 -10.53 -14.99
CA ASP A 116 -3.47 -11.30 -15.67
C ASP A 116 -2.12 -10.57 -15.71
N ASN A 117 -1.96 -9.50 -14.94
CA ASN A 117 -0.78 -8.62 -14.91
C ASN A 117 -0.42 -7.97 -16.26
N SER A 118 -1.32 -8.00 -17.25
CA SER A 118 -1.08 -7.39 -18.56
C SER A 118 -1.24 -5.87 -18.55
N ARG A 119 -1.87 -5.31 -17.53
CA ARG A 119 -2.14 -3.88 -17.35
C ARG A 119 -2.00 -3.47 -15.90
N TYR A 120 -1.74 -2.18 -15.68
CA TYR A 120 -1.87 -1.55 -14.36
C TYR A 120 -2.33 -0.09 -14.51
N LEU A 121 -2.83 0.46 -13.41
CA LEU A 121 -3.29 1.84 -13.31
C LEU A 121 -2.27 2.70 -12.57
N ALA A 122 -2.10 3.92 -13.04
CA ALA A 122 -1.40 4.99 -12.33
C ALA A 122 -2.17 6.31 -12.46
N GLN A 123 -1.90 7.20 -11.51
CA GLN A 123 -2.52 8.53 -11.43
C GLN A 123 -1.45 9.61 -11.46
N ASP A 124 -1.67 10.67 -12.19
CA ASP A 124 -0.78 11.82 -12.24
C ASP A 124 -0.98 12.79 -11.06
N GLY A 125 -0.18 13.84 -11.02
CA GLY A 125 -0.22 14.85 -9.96
C GLY A 125 -1.50 15.68 -9.91
N ARG A 126 -2.33 15.64 -10.92
CA ARG A 126 -3.64 16.30 -10.99
C ARG A 126 -4.83 15.37 -10.83
N GLY A 127 -4.57 14.07 -10.66
CA GLY A 127 -5.59 13.07 -10.43
C GLY A 127 -6.13 12.41 -11.69
N ALA A 128 -5.53 12.63 -12.87
CA ALA A 128 -5.90 11.92 -14.08
C ALA A 128 -5.36 10.48 -14.07
N TRP A 129 -6.20 9.53 -14.48
CA TRP A 129 -5.86 8.12 -14.50
C TRP A 129 -5.28 7.70 -15.85
N TYR A 130 -4.21 6.90 -15.80
CA TYR A 130 -3.52 6.36 -16.95
C TYR A 130 -3.47 4.85 -16.92
N LEU A 131 -3.58 4.24 -18.11
CA LEU A 131 -3.39 2.82 -18.32
C LEU A 131 -1.96 2.56 -18.80
N TYR A 132 -1.32 1.55 -18.25
CA TYR A 132 0.01 1.10 -18.63
C TYR A 132 0.01 -0.36 -19.05
N ASP A 133 0.90 -0.70 -19.97
CA ASP A 133 1.20 -2.07 -20.34
C ASP A 133 2.01 -2.75 -19.22
N GLY A 134 1.49 -3.84 -18.67
CA GLY A 134 2.10 -4.49 -17.52
C GLY A 134 3.39 -5.26 -17.84
N LYS A 135 3.75 -5.45 -19.10
CA LYS A 135 4.95 -6.15 -19.51
C LYS A 135 6.07 -5.22 -19.97
N THR A 136 5.70 -4.20 -20.73
CA THR A 136 6.67 -3.25 -21.31
C THR A 136 6.74 -1.94 -20.54
N PHE A 137 5.85 -1.72 -19.55
CA PHE A 137 5.70 -0.49 -18.78
C PHE A 137 5.40 0.76 -19.64
N ARG A 138 4.94 0.54 -20.87
CA ARG A 138 4.60 1.64 -21.78
C ARG A 138 3.27 2.28 -21.37
N ASN A 139 3.23 3.62 -21.35
CA ASN A 139 2.01 4.38 -21.19
C ASN A 139 1.07 4.12 -22.40
N LEU A 140 -0.15 3.67 -22.12
CA LEU A 140 -1.21 3.39 -23.11
C LEU A 140 -2.21 4.56 -23.23
N GLY A 141 -2.02 5.62 -22.45
CA GLY A 141 -2.82 6.84 -22.47
C GLY A 141 -3.75 7.01 -21.28
N ALA A 142 -4.31 8.21 -21.16
CA ALA A 142 -5.26 8.55 -20.13
C ALA A 142 -6.61 7.84 -20.33
N ILE A 143 -7.27 7.54 -19.20
CA ILE A 143 -8.65 7.02 -19.18
C ILE A 143 -9.58 8.17 -18.79
N GLU A 144 -10.03 8.96 -19.75
CA GLU A 144 -10.85 10.15 -19.52
C GLU A 144 -12.17 9.86 -18.78
N THR A 145 -12.66 8.61 -18.83
CA THR A 145 -13.86 8.17 -18.14
C THR A 145 -13.69 8.12 -16.62
N LEU A 146 -12.45 7.96 -16.14
CA LEU A 146 -12.14 7.88 -14.72
C LEU A 146 -11.78 9.27 -14.20
N ALA A 147 -12.63 9.80 -13.32
CA ALA A 147 -12.33 11.03 -12.59
C ALA A 147 -11.29 10.76 -11.50
N GLY A 148 -10.63 11.80 -10.99
CA GLY A 148 -9.85 11.69 -9.75
C GLY A 148 -10.77 11.23 -8.60
N ASP A 149 -10.26 10.45 -7.68
CA ASP A 149 -11.00 9.91 -6.51
C ASP A 149 -12.28 9.13 -6.91
N CYS A 150 -12.26 8.40 -8.05
CA CYS A 150 -13.38 7.59 -8.54
C CYS A 150 -13.28 6.12 -8.13
N GLU A 151 -12.30 5.76 -7.32
CA GLU A 151 -12.09 4.43 -6.74
C GLU A 151 -12.05 3.29 -7.79
N PRO A 152 -11.14 3.31 -8.78
CA PRO A 152 -11.08 2.26 -9.77
C PRO A 152 -10.60 0.94 -9.15
N ILE A 153 -11.37 -0.13 -9.33
CA ILE A 153 -11.07 -1.48 -8.84
C ILE A 153 -11.04 -2.42 -10.05
N TRP A 154 -9.93 -3.12 -10.26
CA TRP A 154 -9.86 -4.13 -11.29
C TRP A 154 -10.82 -5.28 -11.03
N HIS A 155 -11.49 -5.74 -12.10
CA HIS A 155 -12.28 -6.96 -12.05
C HIS A 155 -11.36 -8.17 -11.78
N PRO A 156 -11.73 -9.10 -10.87
CA PRO A 156 -10.81 -10.14 -10.39
C PRO A 156 -10.41 -11.20 -11.44
N THR A 157 -11.19 -11.34 -12.51
CA THR A 157 -10.99 -12.37 -13.54
C THR A 157 -11.04 -11.86 -14.98
N ASP A 158 -11.71 -10.74 -15.25
CA ASP A 158 -11.69 -10.11 -16.58
C ASP A 158 -10.62 -9.01 -16.60
N PRO A 159 -9.50 -9.21 -17.32
CA PRO A 159 -8.37 -8.28 -17.31
C PRO A 159 -8.69 -6.93 -17.97
N ASN A 160 -9.83 -6.81 -18.65
CA ASN A 160 -10.20 -5.57 -19.34
C ASN A 160 -11.20 -4.72 -18.57
N LEU A 161 -11.78 -5.22 -17.47
CA LEU A 161 -12.83 -4.51 -16.74
C LEU A 161 -12.31 -3.84 -15.47
N ILE A 162 -12.80 -2.61 -15.25
CA ILE A 162 -12.60 -1.82 -14.04
C ILE A 162 -13.97 -1.47 -13.48
N TYR A 163 -14.20 -1.71 -12.18
CA TYR A 163 -15.30 -1.10 -11.43
C TYR A 163 -14.89 0.29 -10.97
N PHE A 164 -15.81 1.24 -10.98
CA PHE A 164 -15.55 2.58 -10.48
C PHE A 164 -16.86 3.30 -10.14
N THR A 165 -16.76 4.40 -9.41
CA THR A 165 -17.87 5.30 -9.13
C THR A 165 -17.55 6.71 -9.67
N ASP A 166 -18.41 7.69 -9.41
CA ASP A 166 -18.11 9.08 -9.74
C ASP A 166 -17.11 9.67 -8.73
N ARG A 167 -16.57 10.83 -9.00
CA ARG A 167 -15.61 11.51 -8.14
C ARG A 167 -16.16 11.66 -6.71
N ASN A 168 -15.40 11.21 -5.70
CA ASN A 168 -15.79 11.18 -4.29
C ASN A 168 -17.08 10.38 -4.03
N GLY A 169 -17.34 9.36 -4.83
CA GLY A 169 -18.56 8.57 -4.78
C GLY A 169 -19.75 9.25 -5.45
N GLY A 170 -20.60 8.46 -6.08
CA GLY A 170 -21.85 8.89 -6.66
C GLY A 170 -22.97 7.92 -6.29
N THR A 171 -24.16 8.10 -6.86
CA THR A 171 -25.26 7.17 -6.68
C THR A 171 -25.13 5.89 -7.51
N THR A 172 -24.16 5.84 -8.41
CA THR A 172 -23.99 4.73 -9.36
C THR A 172 -22.58 4.18 -9.34
N TRP A 173 -22.47 2.86 -9.32
CA TRP A 173 -21.26 2.14 -9.65
C TRP A 173 -21.31 1.62 -11.07
N TRP A 174 -20.17 1.68 -11.76
CA TRP A 174 -20.01 1.39 -13.18
C TRP A 174 -18.95 0.33 -13.41
N THR A 175 -19.00 -0.33 -14.57
CA THR A 175 -17.82 -0.96 -15.19
C THR A 175 -17.33 -0.10 -16.34
N TYR A 176 -16.02 -0.15 -16.57
CA TYR A 176 -15.38 0.38 -17.78
C TYR A 176 -14.51 -0.70 -18.38
N ASN A 177 -14.69 -0.95 -19.68
CA ASN A 177 -13.85 -1.89 -20.43
C ASN A 177 -12.71 -1.13 -21.10
N THR A 178 -11.47 -1.39 -20.70
CA THR A 178 -10.27 -0.70 -21.17
C THR A 178 -9.97 -0.93 -22.65
N THR A 179 -10.47 -2.00 -23.27
CA THR A 179 -10.29 -2.34 -24.68
C THR A 179 -11.38 -1.72 -25.54
N THR A 180 -12.65 -1.95 -25.20
CA THR A 180 -13.80 -1.47 -26.01
C THR A 180 -14.21 -0.04 -25.68
N LYS A 181 -13.69 0.52 -24.58
CA LYS A 181 -14.02 1.86 -24.04
C LYS A 181 -15.49 1.98 -23.59
N LYS A 182 -16.18 0.87 -23.42
CA LYS A 182 -17.59 0.84 -23.04
C LYS A 182 -17.75 1.00 -21.54
N LYS A 183 -18.72 1.85 -21.13
CA LYS A 183 -19.17 2.04 -19.75
C LYS A 183 -20.54 1.41 -19.58
N ASP A 184 -20.74 0.56 -18.57
CA ASP A 184 -22.00 -0.08 -18.23
C ASP A 184 -22.32 0.08 -16.74
N VAL A 185 -23.62 0.14 -16.38
CA VAL A 185 -24.07 0.25 -14.98
C VAL A 185 -23.90 -1.09 -14.27
N VAL A 186 -23.19 -1.07 -13.13
CA VAL A 186 -23.18 -2.17 -12.16
C VAL A 186 -24.42 -2.11 -11.29
N PHE A 187 -24.59 -0.97 -10.58
CA PHE A 187 -25.70 -0.73 -9.69
C PHE A 187 -25.96 0.76 -9.50
N ASP A 188 -27.22 1.15 -9.56
CA ASP A 188 -27.71 2.50 -9.22
C ASP A 188 -28.48 2.42 -7.89
N PHE A 189 -27.99 3.15 -6.89
CA PHE A 189 -28.55 3.17 -5.53
C PHE A 189 -29.77 4.09 -5.38
N THR A 190 -30.09 4.89 -6.37
CA THR A 190 -31.20 5.87 -6.32
C THR A 190 -32.50 5.18 -5.96
N GLY A 191 -33.10 5.58 -4.83
CA GLY A 191 -34.36 5.03 -4.32
C GLY A 191 -34.30 3.58 -3.83
N LYS A 192 -33.10 2.97 -3.71
CA LYS A 192 -32.93 1.56 -3.30
C LYS A 192 -32.33 1.38 -1.91
N THR A 193 -32.03 2.47 -1.21
CA THR A 193 -31.50 2.46 0.15
C THR A 193 -32.49 3.13 1.11
N PRO A 194 -32.37 2.90 2.42
CA PRO A 194 -33.22 3.56 3.42
C PRO A 194 -32.89 5.05 3.60
N TRP A 195 -31.90 5.57 2.88
CA TRP A 195 -31.35 6.92 3.02
C TRP A 195 -31.59 7.76 1.76
N PRO A 196 -32.75 8.42 1.62
CA PRO A 196 -33.11 9.16 0.40
C PRO A 196 -32.21 10.36 0.12
N ASP A 197 -31.53 10.89 1.16
CA ASP A 197 -30.65 12.05 1.05
C ASP A 197 -29.17 11.65 0.79
N ALA A 198 -28.84 10.35 0.77
CA ALA A 198 -27.50 9.90 0.44
C ALA A 198 -27.22 10.10 -1.06
N THR A 199 -26.13 10.78 -1.36
CA THR A 199 -25.73 11.11 -2.73
C THR A 199 -24.44 10.43 -3.17
N SER A 200 -23.75 9.75 -2.26
CA SER A 200 -22.47 9.10 -2.53
C SER A 200 -22.40 7.73 -1.85
N TYR A 201 -22.00 6.70 -2.63
CA TYR A 201 -21.79 5.34 -2.16
C TYR A 201 -20.37 4.93 -2.53
N TRP A 202 -19.46 4.87 -1.57
CA TRP A 202 -18.03 4.72 -1.79
C TRP A 202 -17.32 4.04 -0.61
N THR A 203 -16.06 3.64 -0.82
CA THR A 203 -15.21 3.07 0.24
C THR A 203 -14.41 4.15 0.96
N LYS A 204 -14.40 5.36 0.46
CA LYS A 204 -13.53 6.51 0.79
C LYS A 204 -12.07 6.29 0.35
N GLY A 205 -11.87 5.62 -0.79
CA GLY A 205 -10.60 5.51 -1.48
C GLY A 205 -9.69 4.35 -1.05
N GLU A 206 -10.05 3.61 0.01
CA GLU A 206 -9.15 2.62 0.58
C GLU A 206 -9.71 1.19 0.60
N GLY A 207 -10.98 0.99 0.24
CA GLY A 207 -11.59 -0.33 0.24
C GLY A 207 -11.52 -1.04 -1.10
N THR A 208 -11.75 -2.36 -1.07
CA THR A 208 -11.80 -3.21 -2.25
C THR A 208 -12.99 -4.18 -2.19
N THR A 209 -13.25 -4.89 -3.31
CA THR A 209 -14.20 -6.00 -3.36
C THR A 209 -13.64 -7.24 -2.65
N SER A 210 -14.51 -8.24 -2.41
CA SER A 210 -14.02 -9.60 -2.14
C SER A 210 -13.10 -10.09 -3.28
N ALA A 211 -12.22 -11.06 -2.97
CA ALA A 211 -11.25 -11.56 -3.94
C ALA A 211 -11.86 -12.16 -5.22
N ASP A 212 -13.12 -12.62 -5.15
CA ASP A 212 -13.91 -13.09 -6.30
C ASP A 212 -14.72 -11.97 -6.99
N GLY A 213 -14.64 -10.73 -6.49
CA GLY A 213 -15.34 -9.55 -7.02
C GLY A 213 -16.85 -9.55 -6.81
N ARG A 214 -17.37 -10.44 -5.98
CA ARG A 214 -18.82 -10.56 -5.79
C ARG A 214 -19.38 -9.48 -4.86
N TYR A 215 -18.71 -9.21 -3.75
CA TYR A 215 -19.21 -8.30 -2.73
C TYR A 215 -18.40 -7.02 -2.64
N LEU A 216 -19.10 -5.91 -2.45
CA LEU A 216 -18.54 -4.59 -2.25
C LEU A 216 -19.24 -3.89 -1.11
N SER A 217 -18.51 -3.56 -0.06
CA SER A 217 -19.02 -2.84 1.11
C SER A 217 -18.77 -1.35 0.96
N LEU A 218 -19.79 -0.52 1.24
CA LEU A 218 -19.77 0.91 0.95
C LEU A 218 -20.33 1.73 2.12
N MET A 219 -19.89 2.96 2.23
CA MET A 219 -20.49 4.01 3.03
C MET A 219 -21.52 4.76 2.20
N ALA A 220 -22.69 5.05 2.78
CA ALA A 220 -23.69 5.96 2.24
C ALA A 220 -23.50 7.35 2.85
N THR A 221 -23.14 8.34 2.05
CA THR A 221 -22.76 9.68 2.52
C THR A 221 -23.40 10.77 1.66
N SER A 222 -23.31 12.01 2.14
CA SER A 222 -23.52 13.22 1.34
C SER A 222 -22.49 14.29 1.69
N TYR A 223 -22.28 15.20 0.76
CA TYR A 223 -21.45 16.38 0.96
C TYR A 223 -22.19 17.62 0.48
N ASN A 224 -22.29 18.61 1.34
CA ASN A 224 -22.88 19.91 1.00
C ASN A 224 -21.77 20.89 0.64
N GLU A 225 -21.67 21.26 -0.64
CA GLU A 225 -20.65 22.19 -1.14
C GLU A 225 -20.70 23.58 -0.49
N SER A 226 -21.90 24.04 -0.12
CA SER A 226 -22.09 25.38 0.45
C SER A 226 -21.65 25.47 1.91
N THR A 227 -22.01 24.46 2.73
CA THR A 227 -21.69 24.41 4.16
C THR A 227 -20.40 23.65 4.46
N LYS A 228 -19.85 22.92 3.47
CA LYS A 228 -18.72 21.99 3.62
C LYS A 228 -19.01 20.84 4.58
N GLU A 229 -20.26 20.60 4.88
CA GLU A 229 -20.70 19.53 5.77
C GLU A 229 -20.67 18.18 5.09
N LYS A 230 -20.03 17.21 5.74
CA LYS A 230 -20.05 15.79 5.39
C LYS A 230 -21.02 15.08 6.31
N LYS A 231 -21.88 14.23 5.76
CA LYS A 231 -22.82 13.42 6.54
C LYS A 231 -22.70 11.95 6.16
N ILE A 232 -22.68 11.09 7.18
CA ILE A 232 -22.79 9.63 7.04
C ILE A 232 -24.22 9.22 7.38
N TYR A 233 -24.80 8.37 6.55
CA TYR A 233 -26.16 7.81 6.77
C TYR A 233 -26.09 6.36 7.24
N GLY A 234 -25.09 5.62 6.77
CA GLY A 234 -24.91 4.23 7.14
C GLY A 234 -23.89 3.51 6.25
N LEU A 235 -23.85 2.20 6.44
CA LEU A 235 -23.04 1.27 5.67
C LEU A 235 -23.96 0.28 4.95
N LEU A 236 -23.50 -0.22 3.81
CA LEU A 236 -24.18 -1.30 3.09
C LEU A 236 -23.19 -2.24 2.42
N THR A 237 -23.66 -3.45 2.08
CA THR A 237 -22.94 -4.38 1.22
C THR A 237 -23.74 -4.65 -0.03
N LEU A 238 -23.13 -4.48 -1.19
CA LEU A 238 -23.67 -4.81 -2.51
C LEU A 238 -23.19 -6.21 -2.94
N ASP A 239 -24.10 -7.09 -3.33
CA ASP A 239 -23.82 -8.27 -4.14
C ASP A 239 -23.84 -7.82 -5.62
N ILE A 240 -22.64 -7.66 -6.19
CA ILE A 240 -22.46 -7.18 -7.57
C ILE A 240 -23.07 -8.16 -8.57
N ARG A 241 -22.95 -9.48 -8.33
CA ARG A 241 -23.45 -10.54 -9.21
C ARG A 241 -24.98 -10.58 -9.24
N GLU A 242 -25.60 -10.53 -8.06
CA GLU A 242 -27.07 -10.58 -7.93
C GLU A 242 -27.72 -9.19 -8.07
N LYS A 243 -26.91 -8.13 -8.19
CA LYS A 243 -27.35 -6.73 -8.27
C LYS A 243 -28.34 -6.37 -7.15
N LYS A 244 -27.99 -6.72 -5.91
CA LYS A 244 -28.83 -6.47 -4.73
C LYS A 244 -28.03 -6.03 -3.52
N ILE A 245 -28.64 -5.23 -2.65
CA ILE A 245 -28.11 -4.91 -1.34
C ILE A 245 -28.32 -6.11 -0.41
N VAL A 246 -27.25 -6.62 0.19
CA VAL A 246 -27.27 -7.77 1.12
C VAL A 246 -27.73 -7.34 2.51
N GLY A 247 -27.27 -6.19 2.97
CA GLY A 247 -27.61 -5.63 4.27
C GLY A 247 -27.22 -4.16 4.37
N THR A 248 -27.73 -3.52 5.41
CA THR A 248 -27.48 -2.12 5.74
C THR A 248 -27.30 -1.97 7.24
N LEU A 249 -26.48 -0.99 7.68
CA LEU A 249 -26.33 -0.56 9.05
C LEU A 249 -26.51 0.97 9.11
N ASP A 250 -27.52 1.42 9.82
CA ASP A 250 -27.80 2.86 9.98
C ASP A 250 -26.74 3.53 10.86
N ALA A 251 -26.35 4.75 10.54
CA ALA A 251 -25.32 5.48 11.29
C ALA A 251 -25.66 5.71 12.77
N LYS A 252 -26.94 5.71 13.15
CA LYS A 252 -27.36 5.78 14.56
C LYS A 252 -26.99 4.51 15.35
N ASP A 253 -26.80 3.37 14.67
CA ASP A 253 -26.49 2.06 15.24
C ASP A 253 -25.00 1.73 15.19
N PHE A 254 -24.13 2.71 14.82
CA PHE A 254 -22.68 2.57 14.87
C PHE A 254 -22.19 2.47 16.34
N PRO A 255 -21.00 1.92 16.58
CA PRO A 255 -20.42 1.85 17.93
C PRO A 255 -20.42 3.20 18.66
N VAL A 256 -20.13 4.29 17.94
CA VAL A 256 -20.40 5.67 18.33
C VAL A 256 -21.37 6.25 17.30
N PRO A 257 -22.61 6.54 17.68
CA PRO A 257 -23.65 6.98 16.74
C PRO A 257 -23.20 8.20 15.91
N GLY A 258 -23.30 8.08 14.59
CA GLY A 258 -22.94 9.14 13.65
C GLY A 258 -21.43 9.34 13.42
N ALA A 259 -20.56 8.56 14.07
CA ALA A 259 -19.11 8.62 13.83
C ALA A 259 -18.80 8.24 12.38
N PHE A 260 -18.01 9.07 11.71
CA PHE A 260 -17.65 8.86 10.31
C PHE A 260 -16.51 7.85 10.22
N PRO A 261 -16.67 6.68 9.54
CA PRO A 261 -15.56 5.76 9.34
C PRO A 261 -14.44 6.40 8.53
N ASP A 262 -13.22 5.99 8.80
CA ASP A 262 -12.09 6.36 7.96
C ASP A 262 -12.20 5.72 6.57
N HIS A 263 -12.50 4.43 6.53
CA HIS A 263 -12.81 3.70 5.28
C HIS A 263 -13.68 2.47 5.59
N ILE A 264 -14.07 1.76 4.53
CA ILE A 264 -14.69 0.44 4.62
C ILE A 264 -14.15 -0.44 3.49
N SER A 265 -13.91 -1.72 3.79
CA SER A 265 -13.52 -2.72 2.80
C SER A 265 -14.34 -4.00 2.95
N THR A 266 -14.26 -4.90 1.97
CA THR A 266 -14.84 -6.25 2.05
C THR A 266 -13.70 -7.24 2.29
N SER A 267 -13.90 -8.22 3.18
CA SER A 267 -12.88 -9.25 3.44
C SER A 267 -12.59 -10.08 2.19
N ALA A 268 -11.38 -10.65 2.11
CA ALA A 268 -10.92 -11.38 0.93
C ALA A 268 -11.87 -12.52 0.54
N SER A 269 -12.42 -13.27 1.50
CA SER A 269 -13.40 -14.34 1.23
C SER A 269 -14.81 -13.83 0.88
N GLY A 270 -15.10 -12.55 1.14
CA GLY A 270 -16.44 -12.00 1.00
C GLY A 270 -17.39 -12.39 2.12
N LYS A 271 -16.90 -12.77 3.31
CA LYS A 271 -17.77 -13.05 4.47
C LYS A 271 -18.11 -11.80 5.28
N TYR A 272 -17.23 -10.79 5.25
CA TYR A 272 -17.31 -9.64 6.14
C TYR A 272 -17.22 -8.29 5.43
N ALA A 273 -18.02 -7.34 5.92
CA ALA A 273 -17.82 -5.90 5.72
C ALA A 273 -16.96 -5.38 6.88
N VAL A 274 -15.87 -4.68 6.57
CA VAL A 274 -14.88 -4.23 7.57
C VAL A 274 -14.71 -2.71 7.52
N PRO A 275 -15.59 -1.95 8.21
CA PRO A 275 -15.38 -0.53 8.44
C PRO A 275 -14.31 -0.29 9.50
N SER A 276 -13.57 0.80 9.35
CA SER A 276 -12.56 1.28 10.29
C SER A 276 -12.92 2.67 10.78
N TRP A 277 -13.04 2.85 12.10
CA TRP A 277 -13.18 4.14 12.76
C TRP A 277 -11.93 4.48 13.54
N LEU A 278 -11.69 5.77 13.74
CA LEU A 278 -10.60 6.25 14.58
C LEU A 278 -10.75 5.74 16.02
N ASN A 279 -9.64 5.75 16.75
CA ASN A 279 -9.65 5.40 18.17
C ASN A 279 -10.65 6.26 18.96
N GLY A 280 -11.41 5.62 19.84
CA GLY A 280 -12.51 6.25 20.58
C GLY A 280 -13.79 6.50 19.76
N GLN A 281 -13.80 6.21 18.46
CA GLN A 281 -14.97 6.35 17.58
C GLN A 281 -15.57 5.00 17.13
N GLY A 282 -15.00 3.88 17.54
CA GLY A 282 -15.53 2.55 17.21
C GLY A 282 -14.50 1.51 16.83
N GLY A 283 -13.30 1.93 16.46
CA GLY A 283 -12.21 1.04 16.03
C GLY A 283 -12.50 0.32 14.71
N THR A 284 -11.70 -0.66 14.39
CA THR A 284 -11.92 -1.52 13.22
C THR A 284 -12.75 -2.73 13.61
N ARG A 285 -13.81 -3.00 12.87
CA ARG A 285 -14.76 -4.08 13.14
C ARG A 285 -15.08 -4.87 11.89
N ALA A 286 -15.19 -6.20 12.02
CA ALA A 286 -15.77 -7.04 10.99
C ALA A 286 -17.26 -7.29 11.28
N TYR A 287 -18.11 -6.96 10.32
CA TYR A 287 -19.54 -7.27 10.34
C TYR A 287 -19.84 -8.38 9.35
N THR A 288 -20.80 -9.25 9.67
CA THR A 288 -21.41 -10.09 8.62
C THR A 288 -21.97 -9.20 7.52
N LEU A 289 -22.04 -9.67 6.27
CA LEU A 289 -22.49 -8.85 5.13
C LEU A 289 -23.89 -8.26 5.29
N ASP A 290 -24.73 -8.86 6.15
CA ASP A 290 -26.06 -8.39 6.53
C ASP A 290 -26.06 -7.46 7.76
N PHE A 291 -24.89 -7.14 8.30
CA PHE A 291 -24.62 -6.30 9.48
C PHE A 291 -25.29 -6.74 10.78
N LYS A 292 -25.77 -8.00 10.89
CA LYS A 292 -26.42 -8.49 12.11
C LYS A 292 -25.48 -8.88 13.23
N LYS A 293 -24.22 -9.20 12.91
CA LYS A 293 -23.20 -9.60 13.88
C LYS A 293 -21.91 -8.83 13.59
N SER A 294 -21.17 -8.52 14.64
CA SER A 294 -19.85 -7.89 14.51
C SER A 294 -18.86 -8.42 15.52
N VAL A 295 -17.60 -8.28 15.20
CA VAL A 295 -16.45 -8.51 16.08
C VAL A 295 -15.49 -7.31 15.96
N GLU A 296 -14.96 -6.85 17.07
CA GLU A 296 -13.89 -5.86 17.12
C GLU A 296 -12.57 -6.51 16.77
N LEU A 297 -11.81 -5.88 15.88
CA LEU A 297 -10.49 -6.34 15.42
C LEU A 297 -9.36 -5.47 15.99
N ALA A 298 -9.60 -4.15 16.06
CA ALA A 298 -8.65 -3.18 16.59
C ALA A 298 -9.40 -1.99 17.21
N THR A 299 -8.76 -1.29 18.13
CA THR A 299 -9.35 -0.13 18.85
C THR A 299 -9.41 1.14 18.00
N GLY A 300 -8.68 1.21 16.89
CA GLY A 300 -8.62 2.34 15.97
C GLY A 300 -8.51 1.93 14.51
N SER A 301 -8.47 2.94 13.63
CA SER A 301 -8.05 2.76 12.24
C SER A 301 -6.54 2.97 12.18
N GLU A 302 -5.82 1.95 11.76
CA GLU A 302 -4.37 1.95 11.63
C GLU A 302 -3.98 1.54 10.21
N HIS A 303 -2.71 1.67 9.86
CA HIS A 303 -2.21 1.11 8.61
C HIS A 303 -2.42 -0.40 8.61
N SER A 304 -3.27 -0.87 7.72
CA SER A 304 -3.81 -2.23 7.72
C SER A 304 -4.26 -2.65 6.34
N ASP A 305 -4.45 -3.95 6.14
CA ASP A 305 -5.22 -4.49 5.00
C ASP A 305 -5.87 -5.82 5.38
N LEU A 306 -6.77 -6.29 4.52
CA LEU A 306 -7.42 -7.59 4.60
C LEU A 306 -6.71 -8.57 3.67
N ALA A 307 -6.40 -9.76 4.16
CA ALA A 307 -5.62 -10.75 3.43
C ALA A 307 -6.20 -12.16 3.59
N PHE A 308 -5.84 -13.06 2.67
CA PHE A 308 -5.99 -14.48 2.91
C PHE A 308 -4.82 -15.02 3.74
N GLY A 309 -5.15 -15.68 4.84
CA GLY A 309 -4.23 -16.56 5.56
C GLY A 309 -3.89 -17.83 4.77
N PRO A 310 -2.96 -18.69 5.26
CA PRO A 310 -2.47 -19.85 4.52
C PRO A 310 -3.56 -20.83 4.06
N ASN A 311 -4.66 -20.94 4.82
CA ASN A 311 -5.79 -21.81 4.49
C ASN A 311 -6.99 -21.03 3.90
N LYS A 312 -6.75 -19.84 3.34
CA LYS A 312 -7.76 -18.92 2.81
C LYS A 312 -8.79 -18.43 3.85
N GLN A 313 -8.45 -18.45 5.13
CA GLN A 313 -9.19 -17.74 6.17
C GLN A 313 -8.97 -16.22 6.02
N ASP A 314 -9.94 -15.42 6.47
CA ASP A 314 -9.82 -13.96 6.43
C ASP A 314 -8.95 -13.44 7.59
N TYR A 315 -7.87 -12.77 7.27
CA TYR A 315 -7.04 -12.03 8.22
C TYR A 315 -7.20 -10.52 8.07
N PHE A 316 -7.26 -9.85 9.20
CA PHE A 316 -7.01 -8.41 9.31
C PHE A 316 -5.55 -8.23 9.78
N VAL A 317 -4.74 -7.58 8.94
CA VAL A 317 -3.31 -7.35 9.23
C VAL A 317 -3.08 -5.87 9.44
N TYR A 318 -2.49 -5.47 10.57
CA TYR A 318 -2.35 -4.05 10.92
C TYR A 318 -1.13 -3.77 11.80
N ALA A 319 -0.68 -2.50 11.79
CA ALA A 319 0.34 -1.98 12.68
C ALA A 319 -0.30 -1.66 14.04
N ASP A 320 -0.08 -2.50 15.04
CA ASP A 320 -0.54 -2.24 16.41
C ASP A 320 0.56 -1.53 17.20
N TYR A 321 0.59 -0.21 17.10
CA TYR A 321 1.57 0.60 17.84
C TYR A 321 1.38 0.54 19.35
N GLY A 322 0.20 0.15 19.84
CA GLY A 322 -0.07 -0.03 21.28
C GLY A 322 0.66 -1.24 21.86
N SER A 323 0.70 -2.36 21.13
CA SER A 323 1.48 -3.56 21.51
C SER A 323 2.91 -3.54 20.94
N GLY A 324 3.20 -2.65 20.00
CA GLY A 324 4.48 -2.57 19.31
C GLY A 324 4.70 -3.71 18.31
N GLN A 325 3.65 -4.25 17.71
CA GLN A 325 3.72 -5.38 16.79
C GLN A 325 2.97 -5.11 15.49
N LEU A 326 3.49 -5.59 14.36
CA LEU A 326 2.70 -5.91 13.19
C LEU A 326 1.91 -7.17 13.52
N VAL A 327 0.60 -7.14 13.36
CA VAL A 327 -0.32 -8.17 13.84
C VAL A 327 -1.19 -8.70 12.72
N ALA A 328 -1.47 -10.00 12.71
CA ALA A 328 -2.57 -10.59 11.97
C ALA A 328 -3.62 -11.13 12.96
N VAL A 329 -4.90 -10.83 12.68
CA VAL A 329 -6.05 -11.37 13.44
C VAL A 329 -6.90 -12.18 12.48
N ASP A 330 -7.06 -13.47 12.77
CA ASP A 330 -8.06 -14.31 12.11
C ASP A 330 -9.46 -13.84 12.50
N ILE A 331 -10.27 -13.43 11.53
CA ILE A 331 -11.57 -12.79 11.81
C ILE A 331 -12.57 -13.78 12.41
N ASP A 332 -12.53 -15.05 11.98
CA ASP A 332 -13.45 -16.09 12.45
C ASP A 332 -13.08 -16.57 13.87
N SER A 333 -11.83 -16.96 14.09
CA SER A 333 -11.36 -17.50 15.38
C SER A 333 -10.98 -16.44 16.40
N LYS A 334 -10.65 -15.23 15.94
CA LYS A 334 -10.08 -14.12 16.72
C LYS A 334 -8.66 -14.42 17.23
N GLU A 335 -8.02 -15.43 16.69
CA GLU A 335 -6.63 -15.73 16.99
C GLU A 335 -5.75 -14.58 16.49
N ARG A 336 -4.90 -14.08 17.38
CA ARG A 336 -3.91 -13.04 17.09
C ARG A 336 -2.54 -13.66 16.91
N ILE A 337 -1.86 -13.26 15.85
CA ILE A 337 -0.48 -13.61 15.56
C ILE A 337 0.35 -12.35 15.57
N ASP A 338 1.33 -12.24 16.44
CA ASP A 338 2.35 -11.20 16.40
C ASP A 338 3.38 -11.58 15.34
N LEU A 339 3.46 -10.78 14.27
CA LEU A 339 4.23 -11.10 13.07
C LEU A 339 5.65 -10.50 13.10
N HIS A 340 5.76 -9.23 13.52
CA HIS A 340 7.03 -8.50 13.49
C HIS A 340 7.01 -7.30 14.43
N SER A 341 8.16 -6.97 15.06
CA SER A 341 8.26 -5.83 15.98
C SER A 341 8.24 -4.49 15.24
N LEU A 342 7.44 -3.53 15.72
CA LEU A 342 7.43 -2.14 15.26
C LEU A 342 8.43 -1.26 16.00
N TYR A 343 8.94 -1.71 17.13
CA TYR A 343 9.93 -1.01 17.94
C TYR A 343 11.22 -1.85 18.00
N PRO A 344 12.17 -1.59 17.10
CA PRO A 344 13.44 -2.31 17.14
C PRO A 344 14.22 -2.02 18.43
N ALA A 345 15.31 -2.73 18.66
CA ALA A 345 16.11 -2.62 19.88
C ALA A 345 16.64 -1.19 20.17
N SER A 346 16.69 -0.33 19.15
CA SER A 346 17.01 1.10 19.28
C SER A 346 15.92 1.92 20.00
N GLY A 347 14.73 1.36 20.19
CA GLY A 347 13.59 2.05 20.80
C GLY A 347 12.85 3.02 19.87
N GLU A 348 13.13 2.99 18.59
CA GLU A 348 12.53 3.88 17.57
C GLU A 348 11.59 3.12 16.66
N ALA A 349 10.39 3.69 16.45
CA ALA A 349 9.38 3.15 15.56
C ALA A 349 9.64 3.56 14.10
N TYR A 350 9.06 2.82 13.19
CA TYR A 350 8.92 3.18 11.78
C TYR A 350 7.45 3.17 11.38
N ALA A 351 7.10 3.94 10.37
CA ALA A 351 5.78 3.86 9.72
C ALA A 351 5.82 2.82 8.60
N LEU A 352 4.68 2.22 8.32
CA LEU A 352 4.59 1.18 7.29
C LEU A 352 3.23 1.21 6.59
N HIS A 353 3.21 0.66 5.37
CA HIS A 353 1.97 0.24 4.72
C HIS A 353 1.90 -1.28 4.63
N VAL A 354 0.68 -1.79 4.68
CA VAL A 354 0.36 -3.22 4.51
C VAL A 354 -0.44 -3.38 3.21
N SER A 355 -0.12 -4.43 2.45
CA SER A 355 -0.94 -4.87 1.31
C SER A 355 -1.24 -6.36 1.40
N GLY A 356 -2.51 -6.71 1.50
CA GLY A 356 -3.05 -8.07 1.46
C GLY A 356 -3.56 -8.50 0.09
N GLN A 357 -3.21 -7.76 -0.99
CA GLN A 357 -3.82 -7.89 -2.32
C GLN A 357 -3.35 -9.12 -3.12
N ALA A 358 -2.42 -9.93 -2.59
CA ALA A 358 -1.94 -11.16 -3.23
C ALA A 358 -2.93 -12.33 -3.06
N PHE A 359 -4.18 -12.16 -3.50
CA PHE A 359 -5.28 -13.10 -3.25
C PHE A 359 -5.08 -14.50 -3.81
N ASP A 360 -4.28 -14.63 -4.88
CA ASP A 360 -3.98 -15.92 -5.51
C ASP A 360 -2.72 -16.60 -4.92
N LYS A 361 -2.05 -15.91 -3.96
CA LYS A 361 -0.94 -16.42 -3.14
C LYS A 361 -1.23 -16.24 -1.65
N PRO A 362 -2.17 -17.01 -1.07
CA PRO A 362 -2.57 -16.93 0.34
C PRO A 362 -1.41 -17.10 1.31
N GLY A 363 -1.49 -16.46 2.48
CA GLY A 363 -0.50 -16.58 3.54
C GLY A 363 0.62 -15.56 3.50
N TRP A 364 0.56 -14.56 2.61
CA TRP A 364 1.56 -13.50 2.48
C TRP A 364 0.94 -12.11 2.42
N VAL A 365 1.62 -11.15 3.03
CA VAL A 365 1.37 -9.71 2.82
C VAL A 365 2.65 -9.01 2.42
N VAL A 366 2.49 -7.89 1.72
CA VAL A 366 3.60 -6.99 1.39
C VAL A 366 3.62 -5.86 2.40
N ILE A 367 4.80 -5.57 2.92
CA ILE A 367 5.04 -4.44 3.80
C ILE A 367 6.00 -3.47 3.11
N SER A 368 5.74 -2.20 3.24
CA SER A 368 6.70 -1.16 2.88
C SER A 368 6.88 -0.17 4.01
N THR A 369 8.12 0.10 4.36
CA THR A 369 8.50 0.93 5.51
C THR A 369 9.00 2.30 5.05
N TYR A 370 8.63 3.32 5.80
CA TYR A 370 9.03 4.71 5.59
C TYR A 370 9.10 5.42 6.95
N ALA A 371 9.34 6.72 6.99
CA ALA A 371 9.29 7.54 8.21
C ALA A 371 9.97 6.88 9.42
N ASP A 372 11.21 6.44 9.22
CA ASP A 372 12.04 5.91 10.28
C ASP A 372 12.56 7.05 11.16
N SER A 373 12.26 7.03 12.45
CA SER A 373 12.53 8.14 13.36
C SER A 373 14.04 8.40 13.58
N ALA A 374 14.88 7.35 13.52
CA ALA A 374 16.32 7.48 13.67
C ALA A 374 17.00 8.06 12.43
N ASP A 375 16.54 7.60 11.28
CA ASP A 375 17.24 7.80 10.00
C ASP A 375 16.42 8.62 9.00
N TYR A 376 15.29 9.17 9.42
CA TYR A 376 14.36 9.90 8.57
C TYR A 376 15.02 11.00 7.73
N ASN A 377 16.04 11.66 8.28
CA ASN A 377 16.84 12.70 7.62
C ASN A 377 18.22 12.20 7.21
N ALA A 378 18.51 10.92 7.29
CA ALA A 378 19.83 10.42 6.90
C ALA A 378 20.03 10.61 5.39
N THR A 379 21.04 11.40 5.05
CA THR A 379 21.42 11.66 3.65
C THR A 379 22.36 10.61 3.09
N SER A 380 22.76 9.66 3.92
CA SER A 380 23.71 8.61 3.63
C SER A 380 23.31 7.35 4.38
N PRO A 381 23.63 6.14 3.90
CA PRO A 381 23.31 4.93 4.66
C PRO A 381 23.91 5.07 6.06
N ALA A 382 23.04 5.05 7.07
CA ALA A 382 23.49 5.08 8.44
C ALA A 382 24.36 3.84 8.69
N PRO A 383 25.42 3.95 9.48
CA PRO A 383 26.33 2.82 9.73
C PRO A 383 25.65 1.65 10.45
N THR A 384 24.44 1.85 10.98
CA THR A 384 23.64 0.86 11.69
C THR A 384 22.19 0.90 11.20
N LEU A 385 21.98 0.54 9.93
CA LEU A 385 20.62 0.39 9.40
C LEU A 385 19.90 -0.77 10.08
N ARG A 386 18.61 -0.56 10.31
CA ARG A 386 17.74 -1.64 10.76
C ARG A 386 17.30 -2.51 9.58
N PRO A 387 16.94 -3.78 9.83
CA PRO A 387 16.43 -4.66 8.77
C PRO A 387 15.25 -4.06 8.00
N GLU A 388 14.39 -3.30 8.66
CA GLU A 388 13.16 -2.71 8.11
C GLU A 388 13.38 -1.37 7.40
N TYR A 389 14.57 -0.79 7.48
CA TYR A 389 14.81 0.58 7.03
C TYR A 389 14.53 0.79 5.54
N ARG A 390 13.50 1.59 5.23
CA ARG A 390 13.10 2.03 3.87
C ARG A 390 13.07 0.90 2.84
N LYS A 391 12.33 -0.15 3.18
CA LYS A 391 12.24 -1.39 2.40
C LYS A 391 10.84 -1.74 1.94
N VAL A 392 10.81 -2.52 0.87
CA VAL A 392 9.72 -3.41 0.52
C VAL A 392 10.13 -4.83 0.91
N TRP A 393 9.28 -5.51 1.66
CA TRP A 393 9.52 -6.87 2.12
C TRP A 393 8.23 -7.67 2.23
N LEU A 394 8.33 -9.01 2.22
CA LEU A 394 7.22 -9.92 2.38
C LEU A 394 7.16 -10.41 3.81
N GLN A 395 5.94 -10.49 4.36
CA GLN A 395 5.67 -11.11 5.65
C GLN A 395 4.75 -12.31 5.50
N GLU A 396 5.20 -13.47 5.98
CA GLU A 396 4.39 -14.68 6.05
C GLU A 396 3.39 -14.59 7.21
N LEU A 397 2.13 -14.94 6.95
CA LEU A 397 1.03 -14.89 7.93
C LEU A 397 0.98 -16.18 8.75
N ALA A 398 1.99 -16.41 9.55
CA ALA A 398 2.12 -17.59 10.41
C ALA A 398 2.87 -17.23 11.70
N PRO A 399 2.68 -17.97 12.82
CA PRO A 399 3.52 -17.86 14.00
C PRO A 399 4.99 -18.10 13.64
N ASN A 400 5.87 -17.15 13.99
CA ASN A 400 7.28 -17.13 13.58
C ASN A 400 7.47 -17.17 12.04
N GLY A 401 6.52 -16.63 11.30
CA GLY A 401 6.55 -16.56 9.85
C GLY A 401 7.76 -15.80 9.32
N ARG A 402 8.16 -16.13 8.10
CA ARG A 402 9.32 -15.53 7.43
C ARG A 402 9.07 -14.07 7.08
N SER A 403 10.10 -13.25 7.24
CA SER A 403 10.18 -11.90 6.67
C SER A 403 11.27 -11.92 5.59
N LEU A 404 10.96 -11.51 4.35
CA LEU A 404 11.84 -11.68 3.21
C LEU A 404 12.08 -10.33 2.49
N ASN A 405 13.34 -9.99 2.24
CA ASN A 405 13.71 -8.78 1.49
C ASN A 405 13.18 -8.83 0.05
N VAL A 406 12.67 -7.71 -0.44
CA VAL A 406 12.32 -7.51 -1.85
C VAL A 406 13.20 -6.44 -2.48
N ALA A 407 13.10 -5.19 -2.02
CA ALA A 407 13.87 -4.08 -2.58
C ALA A 407 14.02 -2.94 -1.59
N HIS A 408 15.06 -2.12 -1.76
CA HIS A 408 15.14 -0.81 -1.13
C HIS A 408 14.28 0.21 -1.89
N ILE A 409 13.55 1.06 -1.18
CA ILE A 409 12.67 2.07 -1.78
C ILE A 409 13.47 3.23 -2.38
N ARG A 410 14.60 3.62 -1.78
CA ARG A 410 15.49 4.71 -2.24
C ARG A 410 14.78 6.06 -2.41
N ALA A 411 13.71 6.30 -1.65
CA ALA A 411 13.06 7.60 -1.62
C ALA A 411 13.89 8.62 -0.83
N ASN A 412 14.00 9.84 -1.35
CA ASN A 412 14.55 10.96 -0.62
C ASN A 412 13.44 11.95 -0.28
N ASP A 413 13.05 11.95 0.97
CA ASP A 413 11.97 12.77 1.54
C ASP A 413 12.47 13.94 2.37
N SER A 414 13.79 14.13 2.47
CA SER A 414 14.43 15.12 3.36
C SER A 414 13.92 16.57 3.18
N LYS A 415 13.31 16.88 2.04
CA LYS A 415 12.72 18.20 1.72
C LYS A 415 11.23 18.16 1.49
N ALA A 416 10.60 16.98 1.57
CA ALA A 416 9.19 16.84 1.31
C ALA A 416 8.38 17.17 2.58
N THR A 417 7.30 17.94 2.44
CA THR A 417 6.38 18.30 3.52
C THR A 417 4.93 18.23 3.02
N GLY A 418 3.98 17.99 3.92
CA GLY A 418 2.55 17.93 3.59
C GLY A 418 2.23 16.91 2.49
N ASP A 419 1.45 17.31 1.51
CA ASP A 419 1.02 16.45 0.40
C ASP A 419 2.21 15.83 -0.36
N ALA A 420 3.34 16.54 -0.51
CA ALA A 420 4.51 16.02 -1.19
C ALA A 420 5.14 14.85 -0.43
N ALA A 421 5.18 14.93 0.90
CA ALA A 421 5.67 13.82 1.74
C ALA A 421 4.73 12.60 1.63
N TYR A 422 3.42 12.82 1.73
CA TYR A 422 2.42 11.75 1.60
C TYR A 422 2.52 11.02 0.25
N PHE A 423 2.64 11.76 -0.86
CA PHE A 423 2.74 11.13 -2.18
C PHE A 423 4.08 10.44 -2.44
N LEU A 424 5.10 10.73 -1.62
CA LEU A 424 6.40 10.05 -1.68
C LEU A 424 6.43 8.76 -0.85
N GLU A 425 5.45 8.53 0.00
CA GLU A 425 5.33 7.25 0.70
C GLU A 425 5.19 6.11 -0.31
N PRO A 426 5.81 4.94 -0.05
CA PRO A 426 5.88 3.85 -1.02
C PRO A 426 4.53 3.24 -1.37
N GLN A 427 3.59 3.20 -0.44
CA GLN A 427 2.21 2.69 -0.58
C GLN A 427 2.11 1.41 -1.43
N THR A 428 2.99 0.48 -1.14
CA THR A 428 3.28 -0.69 -1.95
C THR A 428 2.11 -1.66 -2.03
N THR A 429 1.83 -2.18 -3.22
CA THR A 429 0.85 -3.25 -3.43
C THR A 429 1.41 -4.37 -4.31
N ALA A 430 0.86 -5.58 -4.16
CA ALA A 430 1.25 -6.75 -4.93
C ALA A 430 0.28 -7.05 -6.08
N SER A 431 0.76 -7.73 -7.11
CA SER A 431 -0.11 -8.46 -8.02
C SER A 431 -0.81 -9.63 -7.31
N ARG A 432 -1.96 -10.07 -7.83
CA ARG A 432 -2.76 -11.14 -7.21
C ARG A 432 -1.98 -12.42 -6.98
N ASP A 433 -1.08 -12.76 -7.89
CA ASP A 433 -0.22 -13.95 -7.87
C ASP A 433 1.11 -13.77 -7.14
N LEU A 434 1.34 -12.56 -6.57
CA LEU A 434 2.57 -12.17 -5.89
C LEU A 434 3.83 -12.21 -6.78
N SER A 435 3.69 -12.31 -8.08
CA SER A 435 4.85 -12.30 -9.00
C SER A 435 5.47 -10.92 -9.18
N ARG A 436 4.73 -9.85 -8.79
CA ARG A 436 5.14 -8.45 -8.93
C ARG A 436 4.69 -7.62 -7.74
N ILE A 437 5.52 -6.66 -7.41
CA ILE A 437 5.23 -5.67 -6.36
C ILE A 437 5.49 -4.28 -6.94
N ILE A 438 4.51 -3.37 -6.82
CA ILE A 438 4.64 -1.98 -7.25
C ILE A 438 4.75 -1.07 -6.02
N PHE A 439 5.66 -0.10 -6.07
CA PHE A 439 5.87 0.88 -5.00
C PHE A 439 6.25 2.24 -5.56
N ALA A 440 5.99 3.32 -4.82
CA ALA A 440 6.36 4.67 -5.20
C ALA A 440 7.75 5.03 -4.67
N SER A 441 8.51 5.79 -5.48
CA SER A 441 9.81 6.37 -5.12
C SER A 441 10.12 7.56 -6.04
N ASN A 442 10.94 8.49 -5.55
CA ASN A 442 11.58 9.49 -6.41
C ASN A 442 13.01 9.11 -6.80
N LEU A 443 13.50 7.95 -6.36
CA LEU A 443 14.85 7.41 -6.57
C LEU A 443 15.93 8.48 -6.32
N GLY A 444 15.77 9.27 -5.25
CA GLY A 444 16.65 10.38 -4.90
C GLY A 444 16.46 11.67 -5.69
N GLY A 445 15.54 11.70 -6.67
CA GLY A 445 15.20 12.88 -7.48
C GLY A 445 14.04 13.70 -6.90
N THR A 446 13.34 14.43 -7.79
CA THR A 446 12.20 15.28 -7.44
C THR A 446 10.85 14.65 -7.77
N ASP A 447 10.79 13.86 -8.85
CA ASP A 447 9.56 13.34 -9.43
C ASP A 447 9.20 11.99 -8.80
N VAL A 448 7.98 11.84 -8.35
CA VAL A 448 7.49 10.60 -7.74
C VAL A 448 6.90 9.69 -8.82
N GLU A 449 7.43 8.48 -8.91
CA GLU A 449 7.08 7.50 -9.93
C GLU A 449 6.87 6.12 -9.30
N SER A 450 6.19 5.22 -10.02
CA SER A 450 6.07 3.83 -9.61
C SER A 450 7.20 2.99 -10.16
N TYR A 451 7.68 2.08 -9.32
CA TYR A 451 8.66 1.05 -9.63
C TYR A 451 8.05 -0.33 -9.40
N VAL A 452 8.37 -1.28 -10.25
CA VAL A 452 7.88 -2.67 -10.15
C VAL A 452 9.05 -3.60 -9.89
N ALA A 453 9.01 -4.30 -8.77
CA ALA A 453 9.95 -5.38 -8.46
C ALA A 453 9.39 -6.72 -8.94
N ASP A 454 10.20 -7.50 -9.64
CA ASP A 454 9.89 -8.89 -9.96
C ASP A 454 10.14 -9.79 -8.74
N VAL A 455 9.15 -10.57 -8.36
CA VAL A 455 9.22 -11.45 -7.19
C VAL A 455 9.36 -12.88 -7.63
N PRO A 456 10.46 -13.58 -7.27
CA PRO A 456 10.59 -15.00 -7.54
C PRO A 456 9.54 -15.81 -6.77
N GLU A 457 9.24 -17.00 -7.24
CA GLU A 457 8.23 -17.84 -6.57
C GLU A 457 8.60 -18.09 -5.10
N VAL A 458 7.71 -17.65 -4.21
CA VAL A 458 7.83 -17.89 -2.77
C VAL A 458 7.19 -19.24 -2.45
N LYS A 459 7.98 -20.15 -1.88
CA LYS A 459 7.53 -21.50 -1.50
C LYS A 459 7.01 -21.53 -0.08
#